data_d16d1a408138babc2c7818f76f8180da
#
_entry.id   d16d1a408138babc2c7818f76f8180da
#
_cell.length_a   1.000
_cell.length_b   1.000
_cell.length_c   1.000
_cell.angle_alpha   90.00
_cell.angle_beta   90.00
_cell.angle_gamma   90.00
#
_symmetry.space_group_name_H-M   'P 1'
#
loop_
_entity.id
_entity.type
_entity.pdbx_description
1 polymer ?
#
loop_
_entity_poly.entity_id
_entity_poly.type
_entity_poly.pdbx_seq_one_letter_code
_entity_poly.pdbx_strand_id
1 'polypeptide(L)'
;MSKTVSIDCTKISDWSSFHDEFSQAFRFPAFYGRNSAAWVDCLSTPGEMRDVGLTSDDVVTIHLIDGQGLKDRAPELLEDLFEMVAFVNLRHVEAGEPARLCVSGSIK
;
A
#
# COMPACT_ATOMS: atom_id res chain seq x y z
N MET A 1 14.02 -10.27 2.56
CA MET A 1 14.00 -9.42 3.75
C MET A 1 12.64 -8.80 3.94
N SER A 2 12.33 -8.35 5.15
CA SER A 2 11.05 -7.68 5.40
C SER A 2 11.29 -6.21 5.72
N LYS A 3 10.39 -5.36 5.22
CA LYS A 3 10.41 -3.92 5.45
C LYS A 3 9.04 -3.50 5.94
N THR A 4 9.00 -2.47 6.77
CA THR A 4 7.74 -1.89 7.25
C THR A 4 7.63 -0.45 6.78
N VAL A 5 6.52 -0.13 6.15
CA VAL A 5 6.20 1.24 5.74
C VAL A 5 4.95 1.66 6.50
N SER A 6 5.07 2.73 7.28
CA SER A 6 3.97 3.23 8.10
C SER A 6 3.11 4.22 7.32
N ILE A 7 1.80 4.06 7.42
CA ILE A 7 0.81 4.95 6.82
C ILE A 7 0.02 5.61 7.93
N ASP A 8 0.03 6.92 8.00
CA ASP A 8 -0.69 7.68 9.01
C ASP A 8 -2.14 7.87 8.58
N CYS A 9 -3.01 6.98 9.04
CA CYS A 9 -4.42 7.02 8.67
C CYS A 9 -5.18 8.20 9.27
N THR A 10 -4.60 8.90 10.25
CA THR A 10 -5.22 10.13 10.77
C THR A 10 -5.31 11.21 9.70
N LYS A 11 -4.48 11.13 8.66
CA LYS A 11 -4.45 12.10 7.56
C LYS A 11 -5.30 11.66 6.37
N ILE A 12 -5.91 10.48 6.43
CA ILE A 12 -6.70 9.94 5.33
C ILE A 12 -8.18 10.10 5.64
N SER A 13 -8.89 10.82 4.78
CA SER A 13 -10.34 10.99 4.88
C SER A 13 -11.06 10.72 3.55
N ASP A 14 -10.32 10.71 2.44
CA ASP A 14 -10.85 10.48 1.09
C ASP A 14 -9.74 9.90 0.21
N TRP A 15 -10.06 9.64 -1.05
CA TRP A 15 -9.09 9.08 -2.01
C TRP A 15 -7.93 10.02 -2.29
N SER A 16 -8.16 11.33 -2.28
CA SER A 16 -7.10 12.31 -2.50
C SER A 16 -6.04 12.23 -1.41
N SER A 17 -6.46 12.26 -0.14
CA SER A 17 -5.53 12.15 0.98
C SER A 17 -4.91 10.75 1.08
N PHE A 18 -5.63 9.70 0.67
CA PHE A 18 -5.08 8.35 0.56
C PHE A 18 -3.87 8.33 -0.38
N HIS A 19 -4.02 8.88 -1.58
CA HIS A 19 -2.93 8.91 -2.55
C HIS A 19 -1.78 9.80 -2.09
N ASP A 20 -2.06 10.90 -1.40
CA ASP A 20 -1.03 11.75 -0.82
C ASP A 20 -0.17 10.97 0.19
N GLU A 21 -0.81 10.28 1.14
CA GLU A 21 -0.09 9.53 2.17
C GLU A 21 0.73 8.38 1.60
N PHE A 22 0.15 7.60 0.70
CA PHE A 22 0.88 6.49 0.08
C PHE A 22 2.02 6.99 -0.81
N SER A 23 1.80 8.08 -1.56
CA SER A 23 2.86 8.66 -2.40
C SER A 23 4.06 9.12 -1.59
N GLN A 24 3.81 9.72 -0.43
CA GLN A 24 4.88 10.17 0.46
C GLN A 24 5.62 8.99 1.10
N ALA A 25 4.87 8.03 1.62
CA ALA A 25 5.45 6.90 2.36
C ALA A 25 6.27 5.97 1.46
N PHE A 26 5.77 5.71 0.24
CA PHE A 26 6.43 4.82 -0.72
C PHE A 26 7.27 5.56 -1.75
N ARG A 27 7.26 6.89 -1.72
CA ARG A 27 7.96 7.74 -2.70
C ARG A 27 7.61 7.36 -4.13
N PHE A 28 6.31 7.32 -4.41
CA PHE A 28 5.84 7.03 -5.75
C PHE A 28 6.37 8.05 -6.75
N PRO A 29 6.60 7.65 -8.00
CA PRO A 29 7.17 8.56 -9.00
C PRO A 29 6.22 9.74 -9.29
N ALA A 30 6.79 10.83 -9.83
CA ALA A 30 6.02 12.04 -10.13
C ALA A 30 4.86 11.78 -11.10
N PHE A 31 4.98 10.75 -11.94
CA PHE A 31 3.93 10.38 -12.89
C PHE A 31 2.85 9.46 -12.29
N TYR A 32 2.87 9.24 -10.98
CA TYR A 32 1.87 8.40 -10.31
C TYR A 32 0.46 8.91 -10.62
N GLY A 33 -0.38 8.02 -11.19
CA GLY A 33 -1.69 8.38 -11.71
C GLY A 33 -2.78 8.61 -10.67
N ARG A 34 -2.50 8.42 -9.39
CA ARG A 34 -3.41 8.67 -8.25
C ARG A 34 -4.76 7.95 -8.41
N ASN A 35 -4.69 6.67 -8.77
CA ASN A 35 -5.85 5.80 -8.85
C ASN A 35 -5.46 4.37 -8.46
N SER A 36 -6.43 3.48 -8.31
CA SER A 36 -6.19 2.11 -7.86
C SER A 36 -5.27 1.35 -8.80
N ALA A 37 -5.43 1.51 -10.11
CA ALA A 37 -4.57 0.83 -11.07
C ALA A 37 -3.12 1.28 -10.96
N ALA A 38 -2.88 2.58 -10.79
CA ALA A 38 -1.54 3.12 -10.60
C ALA A 38 -0.91 2.64 -9.30
N TRP A 39 -1.70 2.58 -8.22
CA TRP A 39 -1.25 2.07 -6.93
C TRP A 39 -0.81 0.61 -7.04
N VAL A 40 -1.63 -0.21 -7.67
CA VAL A 40 -1.31 -1.63 -7.89
C VAL A 40 -0.05 -1.78 -8.74
N ASP A 41 0.05 -0.99 -9.81
CA ASP A 41 1.22 -1.06 -10.70
C ASP A 41 2.50 -0.66 -9.97
N CYS A 42 2.49 0.42 -9.19
CA CYS A 42 3.66 0.87 -8.44
C CYS A 42 4.13 -0.19 -7.45
N LEU A 43 3.20 -0.83 -6.74
CA LEU A 43 3.55 -1.83 -5.72
C LEU A 43 3.80 -3.22 -6.30
N SER A 44 3.44 -3.45 -7.57
CA SER A 44 3.74 -4.69 -8.27
C SER A 44 5.07 -4.64 -9.02
N THR A 45 5.63 -3.45 -9.25
CA THR A 45 6.83 -3.24 -10.04
C THR A 45 8.00 -2.90 -9.14
N PRO A 46 8.96 -3.82 -8.91
CA PRO A 46 10.05 -3.60 -7.94
C PRO A 46 10.83 -2.31 -8.17
N GLY A 47 11.05 -1.93 -9.42
CA GLY A 47 11.80 -0.72 -9.76
C GLY A 47 11.19 0.54 -9.22
N GLU A 48 9.87 0.57 -9.03
CA GLU A 48 9.16 1.76 -8.55
C GLU A 48 9.37 2.01 -7.05
N MET A 49 9.88 1.03 -6.33
CA MET A 49 10.06 1.12 -4.88
C MET A 49 11.52 1.31 -4.46
N ARG A 50 12.42 1.57 -5.40
CA ARG A 50 13.86 1.74 -5.11
C ARG A 50 14.14 2.89 -4.15
N ASP A 51 13.39 3.96 -4.28
CA ASP A 51 13.63 5.18 -3.50
C ASP A 51 13.39 4.99 -2.00
N VAL A 52 12.64 3.96 -1.61
CA VAL A 52 12.46 3.58 -0.20
C VAL A 52 13.34 2.40 0.21
N GLY A 53 14.29 2.01 -0.65
CA GLY A 53 15.21 0.92 -0.36
C GLY A 53 14.62 -0.47 -0.49
N LEU A 54 13.50 -0.60 -1.21
CA LEU A 54 12.84 -1.89 -1.41
C LEU A 54 13.32 -2.56 -2.70
N THR A 55 13.41 -3.88 -2.65
CA THR A 55 13.80 -4.70 -3.80
C THR A 55 12.73 -5.75 -4.09
N SER A 56 12.90 -6.50 -5.18
CA SER A 56 11.97 -7.55 -5.57
C SER A 56 11.89 -8.70 -4.56
N ASP A 57 12.87 -8.82 -3.67
CA ASP A 57 12.91 -9.90 -2.68
C ASP A 57 12.32 -9.49 -1.33
N ASP A 58 11.95 -8.23 -1.17
CA ASP A 58 11.42 -7.73 0.10
C ASP A 58 9.94 -8.07 0.26
N VAL A 59 9.58 -8.51 1.47
CA VAL A 59 8.19 -8.53 1.93
C VAL A 59 7.93 -7.21 2.64
N VAL A 60 6.86 -6.52 2.25
CA VAL A 60 6.55 -5.18 2.75
C VAL A 60 5.33 -5.26 3.65
N THR A 61 5.48 -4.80 4.89
CA THR A 61 4.36 -4.63 5.81
C THR A 61 3.89 -3.19 5.75
N ILE A 62 2.63 -3.00 5.36
CA ILE A 62 1.97 -1.71 5.42
C ILE A 62 1.37 -1.59 6.82
N HIS A 63 1.98 -0.76 7.66
CA HIS A 63 1.51 -0.57 9.03
C HIS A 63 0.58 0.64 9.10
N LEU A 64 -0.68 0.38 9.43
CA LEU A 64 -1.72 1.41 9.49
C LEU A 64 -1.78 2.03 10.88
N ILE A 65 -1.28 3.26 11.01
CA ILE A 65 -1.39 4.05 12.24
C ILE A 65 -2.82 4.59 12.28
N ASP A 66 -3.54 4.31 13.37
CA ASP A 66 -4.96 4.64 13.52
C ASP A 66 -5.84 3.99 12.45
N GLY A 67 -5.60 2.72 12.17
CA GLY A 67 -6.42 1.96 11.22
C GLY A 67 -7.89 1.92 11.62
N GLN A 68 -8.18 1.82 12.93
CA GLN A 68 -9.55 1.85 13.42
C GLN A 68 -10.25 3.17 13.08
N GLY A 69 -9.53 4.30 13.21
CA GLY A 69 -10.07 5.60 12.84
C GLY A 69 -10.42 5.66 11.36
N LEU A 70 -9.58 5.09 10.50
CA LEU A 70 -9.88 5.04 9.07
C LEU A 70 -11.12 4.17 8.80
N LYS A 71 -11.24 3.03 9.46
CA LYS A 71 -12.42 2.18 9.34
C LYS A 71 -13.70 2.92 9.74
N ASP A 72 -13.62 3.71 10.81
CA ASP A 72 -14.77 4.46 11.31
C ASP A 72 -15.18 5.59 10.36
N ARG A 73 -14.20 6.27 9.75
CA ARG A 73 -14.45 7.41 8.86
C ARG A 73 -14.75 7.00 7.42
N ALA A 74 -14.06 6.00 6.91
CA ALA A 74 -14.14 5.63 5.49
C ALA A 74 -13.98 4.10 5.34
N PRO A 75 -14.97 3.32 5.77
CA PRO A 75 -14.86 1.85 5.72
C PRO A 75 -14.68 1.32 4.30
N GLU A 76 -15.32 1.93 3.30
CA GLU A 76 -15.18 1.49 1.91
C GLU A 76 -13.74 1.68 1.40
N LEU A 77 -13.08 2.73 1.82
CA LEU A 77 -11.69 2.99 1.43
C LEU A 77 -10.77 1.92 2.01
N LEU A 78 -11.00 1.53 3.26
CA LEU A 78 -10.23 0.46 3.89
C LEU A 78 -10.47 -0.89 3.20
N GLU A 79 -11.72 -1.21 2.85
CA GLU A 79 -12.04 -2.42 2.10
C GLU A 79 -11.34 -2.44 0.76
N ASP A 80 -11.36 -1.32 0.03
CA ASP A 80 -10.69 -1.20 -1.25
C ASP A 80 -9.18 -1.34 -1.12
N LEU A 81 -8.59 -0.83 -0.03
CA LEU A 81 -7.17 -1.02 0.25
C LEU A 81 -6.84 -2.51 0.37
N PHE A 82 -7.63 -3.27 1.12
CA PHE A 82 -7.40 -4.69 1.27
C PHE A 82 -7.54 -5.43 -0.06
N GLU A 83 -8.50 -5.05 -0.90
CA GLU A 83 -8.65 -5.63 -2.24
C GLU A 83 -7.43 -5.32 -3.12
N MET A 84 -6.91 -4.11 -3.06
CA MET A 84 -5.72 -3.73 -3.81
C MET A 84 -4.49 -4.51 -3.35
N VAL A 85 -4.33 -4.69 -2.05
CA VAL A 85 -3.25 -5.50 -1.48
C VAL A 85 -3.36 -6.94 -1.99
N ALA A 86 -4.55 -7.52 -1.95
CA ALA A 86 -4.78 -8.87 -2.43
C ALA A 86 -4.44 -9.00 -3.92
N PHE A 87 -4.78 -7.99 -4.72
CA PHE A 87 -4.51 -8.00 -6.14
C PHE A 87 -3.00 -7.93 -6.46
N VAL A 88 -2.26 -7.09 -5.72
CA VAL A 88 -0.79 -7.05 -5.85
C VAL A 88 -0.19 -8.41 -5.53
N ASN A 89 -0.63 -9.02 -4.44
CA ASN A 89 -0.13 -10.34 -4.03
C ASN A 89 -0.48 -11.40 -5.07
N LEU A 90 -1.67 -11.35 -5.66
CA LEU A 90 -2.06 -12.28 -6.72
C LEU A 90 -1.13 -12.17 -7.92
N ARG A 91 -0.78 -10.97 -8.35
CA ARG A 91 0.16 -10.77 -9.46
C ARG A 91 1.51 -11.44 -9.19
N HIS A 92 2.02 -11.33 -7.95
CA HIS A 92 3.29 -11.95 -7.59
C HIS A 92 3.17 -13.47 -7.56
N VAL A 93 2.10 -14.01 -6.98
CA VAL A 93 1.87 -15.45 -6.93
C VAL A 93 1.74 -16.05 -8.32
N GLU A 94 1.02 -15.37 -9.21
CA GLU A 94 0.87 -15.83 -10.60
C GLU A 94 2.19 -15.81 -11.38
N ALA A 95 3.13 -14.95 -10.98
CA ALA A 95 4.46 -14.89 -11.55
C ALA A 95 5.44 -15.91 -10.93
N GLY A 96 4.97 -16.76 -10.02
CA GLY A 96 5.82 -17.74 -9.34
C GLY A 96 6.58 -17.19 -8.14
N GLU A 97 6.19 -16.00 -7.65
CA GLU A 97 6.82 -15.34 -6.53
C GLU A 97 5.90 -15.42 -5.29
N PRO A 98 6.45 -15.31 -4.07
CA PRO A 98 5.60 -15.26 -2.87
C PRO A 98 4.82 -13.95 -2.81
N ALA A 99 3.73 -13.95 -2.05
CA ALA A 99 2.99 -12.73 -1.75
C ALA A 99 3.93 -11.70 -1.13
N ARG A 100 3.76 -10.43 -1.52
CA ARG A 100 4.69 -9.37 -1.16
C ARG A 100 4.20 -8.45 -0.06
N LEU A 101 2.90 -8.19 0.02
CA LEU A 101 2.35 -7.20 0.93
C LEU A 101 1.65 -7.85 2.11
N CYS A 102 1.93 -7.32 3.30
CA CYS A 102 1.21 -7.63 4.52
C CYS A 102 0.64 -6.34 5.08
N VAL A 103 -0.44 -6.43 5.83
CA VAL A 103 -1.03 -5.27 6.51
C VAL A 103 -1.01 -5.52 8.00
N SER A 104 -0.60 -4.52 8.78
CA SER A 104 -0.68 -4.57 10.23
C SER A 104 -1.38 -3.31 10.75
N GLY A 105 -2.01 -3.42 11.89
CA GLY A 105 -2.71 -2.31 12.51
C GLY A 105 -3.72 -2.80 13.53
N SER A 106 -4.25 -1.88 14.33
CA SER A 106 -5.28 -2.18 15.32
C SER A 106 -6.64 -1.82 14.72
N ILE A 107 -7.35 -2.82 14.21
CA ILE A 107 -8.65 -2.67 13.56
C ILE A 107 -9.58 -3.74 14.12
N LYS A 108 -10.74 -3.32 14.60
CA LYS A 108 -11.72 -4.22 15.19
C LYS A 108 -13.01 -4.30 14.39
#